data_e2a98bbe25a26881c5dff009a6610d88
#
_entry.id   e2a98bbe25a26881c5dff009a6610d88
#
_cell.length_a   1.000
_cell.length_b   1.000
_cell.length_c   1.000
_cell.angle_alpha   90.00
_cell.angle_beta   90.00
_cell.angle_gamma   90.00
#
_symmetry.space_group_name_H-M   'P 1'
#
loop_
_entity.id
_entity.type
_entity.pdbx_description
1 polymer ?
#
loop_
_entity_poly.entity_id
_entity_poly.type
_entity_poly.pdbx_seq_one_letter_code
_entity_poly.pdbx_strand_id
1 'polypeptide(L)' 'MDRDAPELTVRTYLTEVRTRLDKAAGIARAADACAGAGFSDKAVEITLDIEQPLYEATTLLNAVSLINRIRKEGQS' A
#
# COMPACT_ATOMS: atom_id res chain seq x y z
N MET A 1 -23.65 20.05 -3.46
CA MET A 1 -22.96 18.84 -3.02
C MET A 1 -22.25 18.18 -4.17
N ASP A 2 -21.04 17.88 -3.96
CA ASP A 2 -20.17 17.34 -4.99
C ASP A 2 -20.32 15.83 -5.08
N ARG A 3 -20.84 15.34 -6.20
CA ARG A 3 -21.00 13.90 -6.43
C ARG A 3 -19.68 13.21 -6.65
N ASP A 4 -18.65 13.99 -7.00
CA ASP A 4 -17.33 13.43 -7.31
C ASP A 4 -16.44 13.28 -6.09
N ALA A 5 -16.85 13.82 -4.93
CA ALA A 5 -16.02 13.80 -3.74
C ALA A 5 -15.62 12.37 -3.30
N PRO A 6 -16.56 11.40 -3.22
CA PRO A 6 -16.16 10.02 -2.86
C PRO A 6 -15.23 9.39 -3.88
N GLU A 7 -15.44 9.66 -5.16
CA GLU A 7 -14.59 9.11 -6.21
C GLU A 7 -13.20 9.72 -6.17
N LEU A 8 -13.10 11.01 -5.90
CA LEU A 8 -11.81 11.68 -5.76
C LEU A 8 -11.06 11.10 -4.55
N THR A 9 -11.76 10.87 -3.44
CA THR A 9 -11.16 10.27 -2.25
C THR A 9 -10.64 8.87 -2.55
N VAL A 10 -11.42 8.06 -3.26
CA VAL A 10 -11.00 6.71 -3.64
C VAL A 10 -9.74 6.78 -4.51
N ARG A 11 -9.73 7.68 -5.49
CA ARG A 11 -8.56 7.83 -6.37
C ARG A 11 -7.32 8.24 -5.58
N THR A 12 -7.48 9.16 -4.66
CA THR A 12 -6.37 9.62 -3.83
C THR A 12 -5.80 8.47 -3.01
N TYR A 13 -6.68 7.67 -2.38
CA TYR A 13 -6.23 6.54 -1.59
C TYR A 13 -5.57 5.46 -2.44
N LEU A 14 -6.09 5.22 -3.64
CA LEU A 14 -5.48 4.23 -4.54
C LEU A 14 -4.09 4.66 -4.97
N THR A 15 -3.90 5.96 -5.22
CA THR A 15 -2.57 6.49 -5.53
C THR A 15 -1.62 6.27 -4.35
N GLU A 16 -2.11 6.47 -3.13
CA GLU A 16 -1.30 6.26 -1.94
C GLU A 16 -0.99 4.79 -1.71
N VAL A 17 -1.94 3.90 -1.99
CA VAL A 17 -1.69 2.45 -1.93
C VAL A 17 -0.58 2.09 -2.89
N ARG A 18 -0.67 2.57 -4.12
CA ARG A 18 0.34 2.29 -5.13
C ARG A 18 1.72 2.76 -4.70
N THR A 19 1.80 3.97 -4.14
CA THR A 19 3.06 4.54 -3.67
C THR A 19 3.70 3.65 -2.60
N ARG A 20 2.90 3.15 -1.66
CA ARG A 20 3.43 2.29 -0.60
C ARG A 20 3.83 0.92 -1.11
N LEU A 21 3.08 0.37 -2.06
CA LEU A 21 3.43 -0.91 -2.66
C LEU A 21 4.71 -0.79 -3.50
N ASP A 22 4.87 0.32 -4.21
CA ASP A 22 6.11 0.58 -4.96
C ASP A 22 7.30 0.68 -4.01
N LYS A 23 7.12 1.33 -2.87
CA LYS A 23 8.17 1.43 -1.86
C LYS A 23 8.52 0.03 -1.33
N ALA A 24 7.51 -0.76 -0.99
CA ALA A 24 7.73 -2.13 -0.50
C ALA A 24 8.46 -2.97 -1.54
N ALA A 25 8.05 -2.85 -2.81
CA ALA A 25 8.69 -3.58 -3.89
C ALA A 25 10.16 -3.19 -4.05
N GLY A 26 10.47 -1.89 -3.91
CA GLY A 26 11.85 -1.41 -3.96
C GLY A 26 12.72 -1.99 -2.85
N ILE A 27 12.17 -2.03 -1.64
CA ILE A 27 12.85 -2.64 -0.49
C ILE A 27 13.09 -4.13 -0.76
N ALA A 28 12.08 -4.83 -1.29
CA ALA A 28 12.21 -6.25 -1.60
C ALA A 28 13.30 -6.50 -2.64
N ARG A 29 13.38 -5.65 -3.67
CA ARG A 29 14.44 -5.77 -4.68
C ARG A 29 15.82 -5.57 -4.07
N ALA A 30 15.96 -4.60 -3.16
CA ALA A 30 17.24 -4.34 -2.49
C ALA A 30 17.64 -5.52 -1.61
N ALA A 31 16.67 -6.09 -0.88
CA ALA A 31 16.93 -7.26 -0.04
C ALA A 31 17.35 -8.46 -0.89
N ASP A 32 16.66 -8.68 -2.00
CA ASP A 32 16.96 -9.78 -2.91
C ASP A 32 18.37 -9.65 -3.48
N ALA A 33 18.75 -8.45 -3.93
CA ALA A 33 20.07 -8.20 -4.45
C ALA A 33 21.15 -8.43 -3.38
N CYS A 34 20.85 -8.02 -2.14
CA CYS A 34 21.76 -8.20 -1.02
C CYS A 34 21.98 -9.68 -0.72
N ALA A 35 20.92 -10.45 -0.71
CA ALA A 35 20.99 -11.89 -0.51
C ALA A 35 21.76 -12.56 -1.65
N GLY A 36 21.52 -12.15 -2.89
CA GLY A 36 22.21 -12.67 -4.05
C GLY A 36 23.71 -12.41 -4.02
N ALA A 37 24.13 -11.35 -3.34
CA ALA A 37 25.55 -11.04 -3.14
C ALA A 37 26.18 -11.78 -1.97
N GLY A 38 25.40 -12.61 -1.26
CA GLY A 38 25.91 -13.41 -0.15
C GLY A 38 25.69 -12.82 1.23
N PHE A 39 24.95 -11.71 1.33
CA PHE A 39 24.72 -11.03 2.61
C PHE A 39 23.32 -11.30 3.14
N SER A 40 23.06 -12.58 3.45
CA SER A 40 21.73 -13.03 3.84
C SER A 40 21.20 -12.35 5.10
N ASP A 41 22.06 -12.16 6.11
CA ASP A 41 21.61 -11.51 7.35
C ASP A 41 21.19 -10.08 7.11
N LYS A 42 21.95 -9.37 6.29
CA LYS A 42 21.63 -7.98 5.92
C LYS A 42 20.35 -7.94 5.10
N ALA A 43 20.14 -8.89 4.23
CA ALA A 43 18.92 -8.99 3.43
C ALA A 43 17.70 -9.14 4.33
N VAL A 44 17.78 -9.95 5.37
CA VAL A 44 16.68 -10.11 6.32
C VAL A 44 16.38 -8.80 7.04
N GLU A 45 17.42 -8.07 7.47
CA GLU A 45 17.23 -6.76 8.10
C GLU A 45 16.50 -5.79 7.17
N ILE A 46 16.92 -5.74 5.90
CA ILE A 46 16.28 -4.87 4.91
C ILE A 46 14.82 -5.27 4.72
N THR A 47 14.54 -6.57 4.68
CA THR A 47 13.18 -7.09 4.49
C THR A 47 12.22 -6.59 5.56
N LEU A 48 12.70 -6.43 6.80
CA LEU A 48 11.84 -5.96 7.89
C LEU A 48 11.29 -4.55 7.63
N ASP A 49 11.99 -3.76 6.82
CA ASP A 49 11.53 -2.40 6.48
C ASP A 49 10.30 -2.42 5.57
N ILE A 50 9.91 -3.58 5.02
CA ILE A 50 8.71 -3.72 4.22
C ILE A 50 7.45 -3.63 5.09
N GLU A 51 7.55 -3.98 6.37
CA GLU A 51 6.38 -4.04 7.26
C GLU A 51 5.59 -2.73 7.29
N GLN A 52 6.27 -1.59 7.40
CA GLN A 52 5.58 -0.31 7.53
C GLN A 52 4.79 0.07 6.27
N PRO A 53 5.39 0.06 5.06
CA PRO A 53 4.60 0.39 3.87
C PRO A 53 3.48 -0.63 3.60
N LEU A 54 3.67 -1.91 3.94
CA LEU A 54 2.59 -2.88 3.80
C LEU A 54 1.45 -2.59 4.77
N TYR A 55 1.77 -2.25 6.01
CA TYR A 55 0.76 -1.89 7.00
C TYR A 55 -0.04 -0.68 6.50
N GLU A 56 0.65 0.33 6.00
CA GLU A 56 -0.01 1.55 5.50
C GLU A 56 -0.88 1.24 4.28
N ALA A 57 -0.38 0.42 3.37
CA ALA A 57 -1.15 0.03 2.19
C ALA A 57 -2.41 -0.73 2.59
N THR A 58 -2.31 -1.64 3.56
CA THR A 58 -3.45 -2.41 4.04
C THR A 58 -4.49 -1.49 4.69
N THR A 59 -4.04 -0.53 5.49
CA THR A 59 -4.93 0.44 6.13
C THR A 59 -5.68 1.26 5.10
N LEU A 60 -4.98 1.73 4.06
CA LEU A 60 -5.60 2.50 2.99
C LEU A 60 -6.57 1.64 2.18
N LEU A 61 -6.21 0.40 1.91
CA LEU A 61 -7.09 -0.53 1.21
C LEU A 61 -8.38 -0.76 1.98
N ASN A 62 -8.28 -0.93 3.29
CA ASN A 62 -9.46 -1.11 4.13
C ASN A 62 -10.35 0.14 4.10
N ALA A 63 -9.74 1.33 4.08
CA ALA A 63 -10.48 2.58 3.99
C ALA A 63 -11.23 2.67 2.66
N VAL A 64 -10.58 2.30 1.55
CA VAL A 64 -11.23 2.30 0.23
C VAL A 64 -12.41 1.34 0.21
N SER A 65 -12.22 0.15 0.77
CA SER A 65 -13.29 -0.85 0.84
C SER A 65 -14.49 -0.34 1.64
N LEU A 66 -14.23 0.34 2.74
CA LEU A 66 -15.29 0.90 3.57
C LEU A 66 -16.03 2.02 2.84
N ILE A 67 -15.28 2.93 2.20
CA ILE A 67 -15.88 4.02 1.43
C ILE A 67 -16.77 3.47 0.33
N ASN A 68 -16.30 2.45 -0.37
CA ASN A 68 -17.08 1.82 -1.44
C ASN A 68 -18.36 1.19 -0.90
N ARG A 69 -18.28 0.53 0.25
CA ARG A 69 -19.45 -0.09 0.88
C ARG A 69 -20.48 0.95 1.29
N ILE A 70 -20.03 2.04 1.92
CA ILE A 70 -20.91 3.12 2.34
C ILE A 70 -21.60 3.73 1.12
N ARG A 71 -20.85 3.97 0.04
CA ARG A 71 -21.40 4.54 -1.18
C ARG A 71 -22.49 3.65 -1.77
N LYS A 72 -22.25 2.33 -1.81
CA LYS A 72 -23.25 1.39 -2.34
C LYS A 72 -24.50 1.34 -1.47
N GLU A 73 -24.33 1.37 -0.14
CA GLU A 73 -25.48 1.36 0.77
C GLU A 73 -26.32 2.62 0.58
N GLY A 74 -25.68 3.75 0.32
CA GLY A 74 -26.40 5.01 0.11
C GLY A 74 -27.18 5.05 -1.18
N GLN A 75 -26.92 4.11 -2.10
CA GLN A 75 -27.60 4.06 -3.39
C GLN A 75 -28.79 3.11 -3.41
N SER A 76 -29.00 2.36 -2.37
CA SER A 76 -30.08 1.37 -2.33
C SER A 76 -31.44 1.95 -1.98
#